data_6f53883a58c024ecf4d738db291e9d8f
#
_entry.id   6f53883a58c024ecf4d738db291e9d8f
#
_cell.length_a   1.000
_cell.length_b   1.000
_cell.length_c   1.000
_cell.angle_alpha   90.00
_cell.angle_beta   90.00
_cell.angle_gamma   90.00
#
_symmetry.space_group_name_H-M   'P 1'
#
loop_
_entity.id
_entity.type
_entity.pdbx_description
1 polymer ?
#
loop_
_entity_poly.entity_id
_entity_poly.type
_entity_poly.pdbx_seq_one_letter_code
_entity_poly.pdbx_strand_id
1 'polypeptide(L)'
;MGPETENRKPVALFMAFGTKGDIYPISAIAAAFASDQKQYRVVLVTHSAHQNLSSHLEQRHVMFLGINSPPVLSVCENYGSGSQELAFSQQKMIATRDHRQECYSAVEGIFGHDSTMEGDFILINFFALEGWSLAELFHVRCVVAAPYVVPYSAPSSFESQFRREHPLLYKYLQEADSNQVSWKDVAHWMWPLYTENWGLWRSDVLYLSPFPFTDPVTGLPTWHDRPPSPLLLHHRRVS
;
A
#
# COMPACT_ATOMS: atom_id res chain seq x y z
N MET A 1 30.58 -16.89 -24.96
CA MET A 1 30.50 -16.18 -23.69
C MET A 1 29.16 -15.49 -23.72
N GLY A 2 28.16 -16.08 -23.05
CA GLY A 2 26.88 -15.45 -22.86
C GLY A 2 27.01 -14.33 -21.80
N PRO A 3 26.18 -13.29 -21.83
CA PRO A 3 26.21 -12.27 -20.78
C PRO A 3 25.97 -12.96 -19.44
N GLU A 4 26.86 -12.71 -18.47
CA GLU A 4 26.65 -13.06 -17.08
C GLU A 4 25.33 -12.42 -16.67
N THR A 5 24.30 -13.22 -16.43
CA THR A 5 23.10 -12.78 -15.72
C THR A 5 23.58 -12.43 -14.33
N GLU A 6 23.86 -11.14 -14.09
CA GLU A 6 24.06 -10.60 -12.75
C GLU A 6 22.94 -11.18 -11.89
N ASN A 7 23.34 -11.84 -10.80
CA ASN A 7 22.43 -12.56 -9.92
C ASN A 7 21.63 -11.51 -9.14
N ARG A 8 20.57 -10.96 -9.78
CA ARG A 8 19.69 -9.93 -9.22
C ARG A 8 19.11 -10.48 -7.90
N LYS A 9 19.24 -9.72 -6.84
CA LYS A 9 18.61 -10.06 -5.56
C LYS A 9 17.13 -9.73 -5.60
N PRO A 10 16.26 -10.57 -5.02
CA PRO A 10 14.87 -10.22 -4.83
C PRO A 10 14.73 -8.96 -3.98
N VAL A 11 13.67 -8.21 -4.21
CA VAL A 11 13.42 -6.94 -3.57
C VAL A 11 12.34 -7.08 -2.50
N ALA A 12 12.68 -6.64 -1.29
CA ALA A 12 11.74 -6.43 -0.20
C ALA A 12 11.49 -4.91 -0.06
N LEU A 13 10.39 -4.44 -0.61
CA LEU A 13 9.98 -3.05 -0.53
C LEU A 13 9.05 -2.83 0.65
N PHE A 14 9.44 -1.96 1.56
CA PHE A 14 8.62 -1.52 2.70
C PHE A 14 8.10 -0.12 2.39
N MET A 15 6.79 0.06 2.32
CA MET A 15 6.16 1.37 2.15
C MET A 15 5.41 1.71 3.43
N ALA A 16 5.77 2.82 4.07
CA ALA A 16 5.12 3.25 5.29
C ALA A 16 4.98 4.77 5.32
N PHE A 17 3.76 5.24 5.52
CA PHE A 17 3.42 6.65 5.63
C PHE A 17 2.76 6.95 6.97
N GLY A 18 2.60 8.24 7.26
CA GLY A 18 2.03 8.72 8.51
C GLY A 18 3.05 9.38 9.44
N THR A 19 2.78 9.33 10.72
CA THR A 19 3.63 9.90 11.77
C THR A 19 4.78 8.97 12.16
N LYS A 20 5.66 9.44 13.05
CA LYS A 20 6.76 8.60 13.59
C LYS A 20 6.25 7.29 14.20
N GLY A 21 5.09 7.32 14.87
CA GLY A 21 4.47 6.14 15.47
C GLY A 21 4.07 5.08 14.44
N ASP A 22 3.75 5.50 13.22
CA ASP A 22 3.34 4.63 12.13
C ASP A 22 4.53 4.06 11.34
N ILE A 23 5.61 4.84 11.22
CA ILE A 23 6.75 4.53 10.37
C ILE A 23 7.85 3.77 11.12
N TYR A 24 8.15 4.15 12.37
CA TYR A 24 9.25 3.54 13.12
C TYR A 24 9.09 2.02 13.33
N PRO A 25 7.90 1.48 13.64
CA PRO A 25 7.72 0.03 13.70
C PRO A 25 8.04 -0.67 12.38
N ILE A 26 7.61 -0.09 11.25
CA ILE A 26 7.88 -0.65 9.92
C ILE A 26 9.37 -0.55 9.57
N SER A 27 10.02 0.56 9.91
CA SER A 27 11.46 0.72 9.71
C SER A 27 12.28 -0.27 10.53
N ALA A 28 11.84 -0.58 11.76
CA ALA A 28 12.46 -1.59 12.59
C ALA A 28 12.30 -3.01 12.00
N ILE A 29 11.12 -3.32 11.45
CA ILE A 29 10.87 -4.59 10.75
C ILE A 29 11.77 -4.70 9.51
N ALA A 30 11.88 -3.62 8.71
CA ALA A 30 12.76 -3.58 7.53
C ALA A 30 14.23 -3.82 7.90
N ALA A 31 14.71 -3.17 8.97
CA ALA A 31 16.06 -3.34 9.47
C ALA A 31 16.33 -4.75 10.00
N ALA A 32 15.39 -5.34 10.72
CA ALA A 32 15.49 -6.73 11.20
C ALA A 32 15.48 -7.71 10.02
N PHE A 33 14.58 -7.50 9.04
CA PHE A 33 14.51 -8.32 7.84
C PHE A 33 15.83 -8.26 7.04
N ALA A 34 16.39 -7.07 6.81
CA ALA A 34 17.65 -6.90 6.09
C ALA A 34 18.84 -7.58 6.81
N SER A 35 18.81 -7.60 8.15
CA SER A 35 19.85 -8.25 8.94
C SER A 35 19.77 -9.77 8.85
N ASP A 36 18.58 -10.34 8.75
CA ASP A 36 18.32 -11.78 8.66
C ASP A 36 18.38 -12.30 7.22
N GLN A 37 17.74 -11.59 6.29
CA GLN A 37 17.55 -12.00 4.89
C GLN A 37 18.53 -11.30 3.94
N LYS A 38 19.83 -11.59 4.06
CA LYS A 38 20.92 -10.94 3.30
C LYS A 38 20.86 -11.12 1.80
N GLN A 39 20.08 -12.09 1.32
CA GLN A 39 19.82 -12.32 -0.10
C GLN A 39 18.88 -11.28 -0.71
N TYR A 40 18.17 -10.48 0.09
CA TYR A 40 17.27 -9.44 -0.39
C TYR A 40 17.96 -8.08 -0.53
N ARG A 41 17.51 -7.30 -1.51
CA ARG A 41 17.66 -5.84 -1.55
C ARG A 41 16.48 -5.23 -0.80
N VAL A 42 16.74 -4.60 0.35
CA VAL A 42 15.70 -4.04 1.20
C VAL A 42 15.62 -2.53 1.01
N VAL A 43 14.42 -2.02 0.74
CA VAL A 43 14.16 -0.60 0.52
C VAL A 43 13.01 -0.16 1.42
N LEU A 44 13.15 0.99 2.07
CA LEU A 44 12.06 1.67 2.78
C LEU A 44 11.69 2.95 2.00
N VAL A 45 10.45 3.02 1.55
CA VAL A 45 9.82 4.22 0.97
C VAL A 45 8.95 4.88 2.01
N THR A 46 9.22 6.16 2.29
CA THR A 46 8.45 6.95 3.25
C THR A 46 8.56 8.45 2.94
N HIS A 47 7.92 9.31 3.74
CA HIS A 47 8.04 10.75 3.55
C HIS A 47 9.46 11.26 3.85
N SER A 48 9.96 12.20 3.04
CA SER A 48 11.26 12.89 3.23
C SER A 48 11.38 13.57 4.60
N ALA A 49 10.25 13.91 5.23
CA ALA A 49 10.20 14.41 6.60
C ALA A 49 10.83 13.44 7.63
N HIS A 50 11.02 12.16 7.27
CA HIS A 50 11.67 11.14 8.11
C HIS A 50 13.10 10.82 7.67
N GLN A 51 13.76 11.73 6.92
CA GLN A 51 15.14 11.57 6.43
C GLN A 51 16.16 11.29 7.54
N ASN A 52 15.86 11.69 8.78
CA ASN A 52 16.70 11.39 9.94
C ASN A 52 16.89 9.88 10.20
N LEU A 53 16.03 9.00 9.62
CA LEU A 53 16.18 7.56 9.72
C LEU A 53 17.21 7.00 8.74
N SER A 54 17.59 7.72 7.66
CA SER A 54 18.40 7.18 6.57
C SER A 54 19.73 6.61 7.05
N SER A 55 20.51 7.35 7.84
CA SER A 55 21.81 6.92 8.32
C SER A 55 21.74 5.65 9.16
N HIS A 56 20.70 5.52 10.01
CA HIS A 56 20.49 4.30 10.80
C HIS A 56 20.09 3.11 9.94
N LEU A 57 19.26 3.33 8.94
CA LEU A 57 18.79 2.29 8.03
C LEU A 57 19.90 1.80 7.09
N GLU A 58 20.73 2.72 6.57
CA GLU A 58 21.89 2.40 5.74
C GLU A 58 22.89 1.49 6.47
N GLN A 59 23.16 1.77 7.76
CA GLN A 59 23.99 0.89 8.62
C GLN A 59 23.40 -0.51 8.79
N ARG A 60 22.11 -0.68 8.53
CA ARG A 60 21.37 -1.94 8.57
C ARG A 60 21.09 -2.54 7.19
N HIS A 61 21.76 -2.00 6.15
CA HIS A 61 21.58 -2.43 4.76
C HIS A 61 20.16 -2.24 4.22
N VAL A 62 19.45 -1.22 4.71
CA VAL A 62 18.15 -0.78 4.19
C VAL A 62 18.35 0.53 3.44
N MET A 63 18.01 0.55 2.16
CA MET A 63 18.00 1.78 1.36
C MET A 63 16.80 2.64 1.78
N PHE A 64 17.04 3.90 2.10
CA PHE A 64 15.98 4.88 2.36
C PHE A 64 15.64 5.61 1.08
N LEU A 65 14.36 5.69 0.75
CA LEU A 65 13.84 6.47 -0.36
C LEU A 65 12.72 7.39 0.15
N GLY A 66 13.01 8.70 0.19
CA GLY A 66 12.06 9.72 0.64
C GLY A 66 11.19 10.21 -0.52
N ILE A 67 9.89 10.35 -0.28
CA ILE A 67 8.97 11.07 -1.15
C ILE A 67 8.63 12.43 -0.55
N ASN A 68 8.40 13.43 -1.40
CA ASN A 68 8.34 14.83 -0.97
C ASN A 68 6.97 15.25 -0.46
N SER A 69 5.93 14.48 -0.71
CA SER A 69 4.60 14.74 -0.19
C SER A 69 4.59 14.82 1.34
N PRO A 70 3.87 15.78 1.93
CA PRO A 70 3.85 15.94 3.38
C PRO A 70 3.10 14.80 4.06
N PRO A 71 3.53 14.35 5.26
CA PRO A 71 2.88 13.26 5.99
C PRO A 71 1.47 13.62 6.48
N VAL A 72 1.18 14.91 6.66
CA VAL A 72 -0.12 15.45 7.05
C VAL A 72 -0.33 16.78 6.34
N LEU A 73 -1.50 16.97 5.75
CA LEU A 73 -1.92 18.27 5.25
C LEU A 73 -2.36 19.13 6.43
N SER A 74 -1.63 20.19 6.72
CA SER A 74 -2.06 21.17 7.71
C SER A 74 -3.24 21.97 7.16
N VAL A 75 -4.33 22.01 7.92
CA VAL A 75 -5.42 22.96 7.69
C VAL A 75 -4.89 24.33 8.11
N CYS A 76 -4.84 25.29 7.20
CA CYS A 76 -4.57 26.67 7.56
C CYS A 76 -5.75 27.19 8.42
N GLU A 77 -5.53 27.41 9.71
CA GLU A 77 -6.54 27.82 10.68
C GLU A 77 -7.13 29.24 10.47
N ASN A 78 -6.67 29.95 9.44
CA ASN A 78 -6.91 31.38 9.33
C ASN A 78 -7.81 31.80 8.19
N TYR A 79 -9.01 31.24 8.02
CA TYR A 79 -9.97 31.87 7.10
C TYR A 79 -11.41 31.39 7.29
N GLY A 80 -12.35 32.30 7.24
CA GLY A 80 -13.77 32.04 7.38
C GLY A 80 -14.47 31.64 6.05
N SER A 81 -15.47 30.83 6.19
CA SER A 81 -16.58 30.47 5.29
C SER A 81 -16.28 29.90 3.89
N GLY A 82 -17.07 28.95 3.51
CA GLY A 82 -17.42 28.37 2.18
C GLY A 82 -16.39 28.28 1.04
N SER A 83 -15.70 29.37 0.71
CA SER A 83 -14.67 29.38 -0.34
C SER A 83 -13.39 28.64 0.02
N GLN A 84 -13.17 28.39 1.30
CA GLN A 84 -11.98 27.73 1.85
C GLN A 84 -12.10 26.22 1.88
N GLU A 85 -13.29 25.70 2.13
CA GLU A 85 -13.56 24.28 2.08
C GLU A 85 -13.29 23.73 0.67
N LEU A 86 -13.65 24.51 -0.35
CA LEU A 86 -13.35 24.22 -1.75
C LEU A 86 -11.84 24.32 -2.04
N ALA A 87 -11.15 25.35 -1.55
CA ALA A 87 -9.71 25.50 -1.73
C ALA A 87 -8.93 24.39 -1.02
N PHE A 88 -9.30 24.02 0.20
CA PHE A 88 -8.72 22.91 0.95
C PHE A 88 -8.96 21.56 0.25
N SER A 89 -10.16 21.36 -0.26
CA SER A 89 -10.50 20.14 -1.03
C SER A 89 -9.65 20.02 -2.30
N GLN A 90 -9.45 21.13 -3.02
CA GLN A 90 -8.57 21.17 -4.19
C GLN A 90 -7.11 20.90 -3.83
N GLN A 91 -6.58 21.50 -2.77
CA GLN A 91 -5.24 21.24 -2.28
C GLN A 91 -5.04 19.78 -1.89
N LYS A 92 -6.02 19.19 -1.20
CA LYS A 92 -5.99 17.78 -0.84
C LYS A 92 -5.96 16.88 -2.07
N MET A 93 -6.75 17.18 -3.10
CA MET A 93 -6.75 16.42 -4.34
C MET A 93 -5.40 16.49 -5.06
N ILE A 94 -4.81 17.69 -5.15
CA ILE A 94 -3.50 17.89 -5.78
C ILE A 94 -2.43 17.12 -5.00
N ALA A 95 -2.36 17.31 -3.69
CA ALA A 95 -1.39 16.64 -2.84
C ALA A 95 -1.52 15.11 -2.89
N THR A 96 -2.75 14.58 -2.95
CA THR A 96 -3.00 13.14 -3.09
C THR A 96 -2.53 12.64 -4.45
N ARG A 97 -2.80 13.37 -5.53
CA ARG A 97 -2.34 13.02 -6.87
C ARG A 97 -0.82 13.00 -6.94
N ASP A 98 -0.16 14.04 -6.43
CA ASP A 98 1.28 14.19 -6.47
C ASP A 98 1.95 13.11 -5.60
N HIS A 99 1.40 12.80 -4.42
CA HIS A 99 1.82 11.69 -3.58
C HIS A 99 1.76 10.35 -4.31
N ARG A 100 0.64 10.05 -4.96
CA ARG A 100 0.46 8.81 -5.72
C ARG A 100 1.41 8.71 -6.90
N GLN A 101 1.68 9.83 -7.59
CA GLN A 101 2.65 9.87 -8.67
C GLN A 101 4.08 9.63 -8.18
N GLU A 102 4.48 10.21 -7.05
CA GLU A 102 5.78 9.96 -6.44
C GLU A 102 5.90 8.49 -5.98
N CYS A 103 4.87 7.92 -5.37
CA CYS A 103 4.83 6.50 -5.01
C CYS A 103 5.01 5.60 -6.24
N TYR A 104 4.28 5.88 -7.32
CA TYR A 104 4.41 5.14 -8.58
C TYR A 104 5.84 5.22 -9.11
N SER A 105 6.40 6.42 -9.24
CA SER A 105 7.76 6.63 -9.75
C SER A 105 8.81 5.96 -8.88
N ALA A 106 8.63 5.97 -7.56
CA ALA A 106 9.52 5.31 -6.61
C ALA A 106 9.52 3.79 -6.81
N VAL A 107 8.34 3.19 -6.92
CA VAL A 107 8.18 1.74 -7.09
C VAL A 107 8.64 1.29 -8.49
N GLU A 108 8.31 2.08 -9.52
CA GLU A 108 8.79 1.86 -10.88
C GLU A 108 10.32 1.89 -10.96
N GLY A 109 10.97 2.85 -10.29
CA GLY A 109 12.43 2.92 -10.21
C GLY A 109 13.08 1.77 -9.46
N ILE A 110 12.34 1.09 -8.56
CA ILE A 110 12.82 -0.03 -7.76
C ILE A 110 12.68 -1.36 -8.51
N PHE A 111 11.52 -1.65 -9.06
CA PHE A 111 11.27 -2.88 -9.81
C PHE A 111 11.71 -2.77 -11.27
N GLY A 112 11.75 -1.54 -11.80
CA GLY A 112 12.26 -1.23 -13.12
C GLY A 112 11.39 -1.79 -14.24
N HIS A 113 11.98 -1.80 -15.44
CA HIS A 113 11.40 -2.43 -16.61
C HIS A 113 11.71 -3.93 -16.70
N ASP A 114 12.47 -4.44 -15.74
CA ASP A 114 12.78 -5.86 -15.66
C ASP A 114 11.59 -6.64 -15.08
N SER A 115 11.40 -7.87 -15.53
CA SER A 115 10.40 -8.76 -14.96
C SER A 115 10.68 -8.95 -13.47
N THR A 116 9.62 -8.87 -12.63
CA THR A 116 9.71 -9.16 -11.21
C THR A 116 10.17 -10.61 -10.98
N MET A 117 10.89 -10.82 -9.87
CA MET A 117 11.44 -12.12 -9.51
C MET A 117 10.56 -12.83 -8.49
N GLU A 118 10.66 -14.15 -8.47
CA GLU A 118 10.13 -14.90 -7.36
C GLU A 118 10.80 -14.45 -6.06
N GLY A 119 9.97 -14.07 -5.07
CA GLY A 119 10.44 -13.53 -3.81
C GLY A 119 10.26 -12.01 -3.67
N ASP A 120 10.09 -11.27 -4.76
CA ASP A 120 9.78 -9.84 -4.69
C ASP A 120 8.45 -9.60 -3.96
N PHE A 121 8.42 -8.59 -3.08
CA PHE A 121 7.18 -8.20 -2.39
C PHE A 121 7.18 -6.74 -1.96
N ILE A 122 5.97 -6.22 -1.73
CA ILE A 122 5.73 -4.92 -1.10
C ILE A 122 5.05 -5.15 0.25
N LEU A 123 5.64 -4.62 1.33
CA LEU A 123 5.02 -4.57 2.64
C LEU A 123 4.53 -3.15 2.92
N ILE A 124 3.27 -3.00 3.30
CA ILE A 124 2.64 -1.72 3.55
C ILE A 124 2.12 -1.61 4.99
N ASN A 125 2.08 -0.37 5.52
CA ASN A 125 1.19 -0.04 6.63
C ASN A 125 -0.15 0.49 6.12
N PHE A 126 -1.12 0.76 7.00
CA PHE A 126 -2.45 1.24 6.59
C PHE A 126 -2.47 2.64 5.97
N PHE A 127 -1.39 3.40 6.06
CA PHE A 127 -1.26 4.71 5.45
C PHE A 127 -0.56 4.67 4.09
N ALA A 128 -0.14 3.48 3.64
CA ALA A 128 0.56 3.26 2.37
C ALA A 128 -0.27 2.37 1.42
N LEU A 129 -1.58 2.63 1.34
CA LEU A 129 -2.49 1.81 0.53
C LEU A 129 -2.21 1.91 -0.99
N GLU A 130 -1.47 2.92 -1.43
CA GLU A 130 -0.90 3.00 -2.78
C GLU A 130 -0.12 1.73 -3.13
N GLY A 131 0.65 1.23 -2.17
CA GLY A 131 1.45 0.02 -2.33
C GLY A 131 0.64 -1.23 -2.67
N TRP A 132 -0.63 -1.29 -2.28
CA TRP A 132 -1.53 -2.37 -2.68
C TRP A 132 -1.76 -2.38 -4.20
N SER A 133 -2.14 -1.23 -4.76
CA SER A 133 -2.36 -1.11 -6.21
C SER A 133 -1.07 -1.26 -7.01
N LEU A 134 0.04 -0.78 -6.46
CA LEU A 134 1.35 -0.92 -7.11
C LEU A 134 1.83 -2.39 -7.08
N ALA A 135 1.56 -3.13 -6.01
CA ALA A 135 1.85 -4.56 -5.96
C ALA A 135 1.09 -5.34 -7.04
N GLU A 136 -0.17 -4.97 -7.29
CA GLU A 136 -0.96 -5.55 -8.37
C GLU A 136 -0.37 -5.19 -9.75
N LEU A 137 -0.01 -3.93 -9.96
CA LEU A 137 0.58 -3.45 -11.22
C LEU A 137 1.90 -4.17 -11.56
N PHE A 138 2.77 -4.35 -10.57
CA PHE A 138 4.07 -4.99 -10.75
C PHE A 138 4.02 -6.51 -10.54
N HIS A 139 2.84 -7.09 -10.34
CA HIS A 139 2.64 -8.53 -10.12
C HIS A 139 3.49 -9.10 -8.98
N VAL A 140 3.67 -8.34 -7.90
CA VAL A 140 4.39 -8.77 -6.71
C VAL A 140 3.43 -9.01 -5.54
N ARG A 141 3.87 -9.81 -4.56
CA ARG A 141 3.05 -10.04 -3.36
C ARG A 141 2.91 -8.76 -2.54
N CYS A 142 1.70 -8.47 -2.07
CA CYS A 142 1.46 -7.43 -1.07
C CYS A 142 1.30 -8.03 0.33
N VAL A 143 2.00 -7.47 1.31
CA VAL A 143 1.90 -7.84 2.73
C VAL A 143 1.46 -6.61 3.50
N VAL A 144 0.42 -6.75 4.33
CA VAL A 144 -0.06 -5.65 5.18
C VAL A 144 0.44 -5.87 6.60
N ALA A 145 1.22 -4.92 7.12
CA ALA A 145 1.71 -4.93 8.48
C ALA A 145 0.94 -3.92 9.33
N ALA A 146 0.17 -4.42 10.28
CA ALA A 146 -0.51 -3.61 11.29
C ALA A 146 0.13 -3.85 12.66
N PRO A 147 1.07 -2.99 13.10
CA PRO A 147 1.73 -3.16 14.39
C PRO A 147 0.82 -2.86 15.58
N TYR A 148 -0.43 -2.48 15.35
CA TYR A 148 -1.43 -2.12 16.34
C TYR A 148 -2.81 -2.68 15.96
N VAL A 149 -3.68 -2.82 16.95
CA VAL A 149 -5.08 -3.19 16.69
C VAL A 149 -5.78 -2.02 16.01
N VAL A 150 -6.24 -2.24 14.80
CA VAL A 150 -6.89 -1.20 14.00
C VAL A 150 -8.40 -1.34 14.09
N PRO A 151 -9.09 -0.37 14.66
CA PRO A 151 -10.56 -0.32 14.63
C PRO A 151 -11.03 0.43 13.36
N TYR A 152 -10.63 -0.05 12.18
CA TYR A 152 -11.09 0.53 10.91
C TYR A 152 -12.28 -0.23 10.34
N SER A 153 -13.30 -0.41 11.16
CA SER A 153 -14.56 -0.95 10.63
C SER A 153 -15.14 0.00 9.58
N ALA A 154 -15.59 -0.56 8.49
CA ALA A 154 -16.29 0.20 7.46
C ALA A 154 -17.48 0.96 8.04
N PRO A 155 -17.84 2.12 7.48
CA PRO A 155 -19.07 2.82 7.83
C PRO A 155 -20.28 1.89 7.67
N SER A 156 -21.28 2.03 8.52
CA SER A 156 -22.48 1.16 8.54
C SER A 156 -23.24 1.14 7.19
N SER A 157 -23.15 2.23 6.42
CA SER A 157 -23.74 2.34 5.07
C SER A 157 -22.94 1.62 3.99
N PHE A 158 -21.65 1.33 4.22
CA PHE A 158 -20.74 0.80 3.21
C PHE A 158 -21.19 -0.56 2.67
N GLU A 159 -21.57 -1.48 3.55
CA GLU A 159 -21.98 -2.82 3.13
C GLU A 159 -23.22 -2.79 2.23
N SER A 160 -24.23 -2.01 2.60
CA SER A 160 -25.46 -1.90 1.82
C SER A 160 -25.21 -1.25 0.44
N GLN A 161 -24.33 -0.25 0.41
CA GLN A 161 -23.91 0.39 -0.84
C GLN A 161 -23.12 -0.57 -1.71
N PHE A 162 -22.07 -1.19 -1.17
CA PHE A 162 -21.21 -2.14 -1.88
C PHE A 162 -22.00 -3.32 -2.47
N ARG A 163 -22.89 -3.91 -1.68
CA ARG A 163 -23.77 -5.01 -2.14
C ARG A 163 -24.68 -4.59 -3.29
N ARG A 164 -25.20 -3.35 -3.27
CA ARG A 164 -26.04 -2.82 -4.34
C ARG A 164 -25.27 -2.54 -5.62
N GLU A 165 -24.06 -1.99 -5.49
CA GLU A 165 -23.24 -1.57 -6.62
C GLU A 165 -22.43 -2.72 -7.22
N HIS A 166 -22.01 -3.68 -6.37
CA HIS A 166 -21.13 -4.80 -6.75
C HIS A 166 -21.65 -6.15 -6.22
N PRO A 167 -22.85 -6.60 -6.62
CA PRO A 167 -23.50 -7.76 -6.03
C PRO A 167 -22.72 -9.07 -6.22
N LEU A 168 -22.08 -9.25 -7.38
CA LEU A 168 -21.28 -10.46 -7.66
C LEU A 168 -19.99 -10.49 -6.84
N LEU A 169 -19.29 -9.37 -6.77
CA LEU A 169 -18.07 -9.24 -5.96
C LEU A 169 -18.38 -9.42 -4.48
N TYR A 170 -19.49 -8.83 -4.00
CA TYR A 170 -19.94 -9.00 -2.63
C TYR A 170 -20.20 -10.49 -2.29
N LYS A 171 -20.93 -11.17 -3.15
CA LYS A 171 -21.20 -12.60 -2.98
C LYS A 171 -19.91 -13.42 -2.93
N TYR A 172 -18.99 -13.15 -3.85
CA TYR A 172 -17.69 -13.83 -3.90
C TYR A 172 -16.89 -13.63 -2.61
N LEU A 173 -16.81 -12.39 -2.12
CA LEU A 173 -16.10 -12.07 -0.87
C LEU A 173 -16.77 -12.71 0.37
N GLN A 174 -18.07 -12.92 0.35
CA GLN A 174 -18.79 -13.61 1.43
C GLN A 174 -18.55 -15.12 1.44
N GLU A 175 -18.39 -15.71 0.28
CA GLU A 175 -18.18 -17.16 0.09
C GLU A 175 -16.68 -17.53 0.07
N ALA A 176 -15.77 -16.55 0.19
CA ALA A 176 -14.33 -16.77 0.12
C ALA A 176 -13.81 -17.63 1.26
N ASP A 177 -12.88 -18.52 0.94
CA ASP A 177 -12.20 -19.37 1.91
C ASP A 177 -11.33 -18.55 2.88
N SER A 178 -11.02 -19.13 4.03
CA SER A 178 -10.26 -18.48 5.11
C SER A 178 -8.82 -18.07 4.74
N ASN A 179 -8.29 -18.62 3.65
CA ASN A 179 -6.96 -18.27 3.09
C ASN A 179 -7.03 -17.25 1.95
N GLN A 180 -8.22 -16.76 1.64
CA GLN A 180 -8.48 -15.73 0.64
C GLN A 180 -8.96 -14.44 1.30
N VAL A 181 -8.92 -13.34 0.54
CA VAL A 181 -9.55 -12.09 0.96
C VAL A 181 -11.06 -12.29 1.01
N SER A 182 -11.63 -12.02 2.17
CA SER A 182 -13.04 -12.23 2.47
C SER A 182 -13.76 -10.90 2.70
N TRP A 183 -15.09 -10.93 2.76
CA TRP A 183 -15.87 -9.77 3.15
C TRP A 183 -15.47 -9.22 4.54
N LYS A 184 -15.04 -10.10 5.44
CA LYS A 184 -14.54 -9.69 6.76
C LYS A 184 -13.31 -8.78 6.64
N ASP A 185 -12.38 -9.08 5.73
CA ASP A 185 -11.21 -8.26 5.51
C ASP A 185 -11.60 -6.91 4.91
N VAL A 186 -12.51 -6.92 3.94
CA VAL A 186 -13.02 -5.70 3.31
C VAL A 186 -13.72 -4.82 4.34
N ALA A 187 -14.63 -5.36 5.13
CA ALA A 187 -15.38 -4.61 6.12
C ALA A 187 -14.50 -4.11 7.28
N HIS A 188 -13.41 -4.81 7.60
CA HIS A 188 -12.57 -4.48 8.74
C HIS A 188 -11.46 -3.47 8.40
N TRP A 189 -10.78 -3.61 7.25
CA TRP A 189 -9.63 -2.76 6.95
C TRP A 189 -9.44 -2.38 5.47
N MET A 190 -9.93 -3.19 4.51
CA MET A 190 -9.71 -2.95 3.08
C MET A 190 -10.72 -1.99 2.44
N TRP A 191 -11.81 -1.66 3.14
CA TRP A 191 -12.88 -0.83 2.58
C TRP A 191 -12.41 0.49 1.95
N PRO A 192 -11.34 1.17 2.43
CA PRO A 192 -10.84 2.37 1.76
C PRO A 192 -10.36 2.12 0.33
N LEU A 193 -9.90 0.90 0.02
CA LEU A 193 -9.46 0.52 -1.33
C LEU A 193 -10.60 0.44 -2.35
N TYR A 194 -11.84 0.38 -1.88
CA TYR A 194 -13.05 0.27 -2.70
C TYR A 194 -13.82 1.59 -2.77
N THR A 195 -13.14 2.71 -2.57
CA THR A 195 -13.73 4.05 -2.75
C THR A 195 -13.45 4.58 -4.16
N GLU A 196 -14.30 5.49 -4.65
CA GLU A 196 -14.17 6.11 -5.96
C GLU A 196 -12.81 6.78 -6.19
N ASN A 197 -12.24 7.40 -5.16
CA ASN A 197 -10.95 8.08 -5.25
C ASN A 197 -9.81 7.13 -5.65
N TRP A 198 -9.87 5.86 -5.28
CA TRP A 198 -8.91 4.86 -5.70
C TRP A 198 -9.21 4.36 -7.10
N GLY A 199 -10.48 4.15 -7.42
CA GLY A 199 -10.94 3.65 -8.71
C GLY A 199 -10.42 4.50 -9.86
N LEU A 200 -10.54 5.81 -9.78
CA LEU A 200 -10.05 6.75 -10.80
C LEU A 200 -8.52 6.67 -10.96
N TRP A 201 -7.76 6.63 -9.88
CA TRP A 201 -6.31 6.50 -9.99
C TRP A 201 -5.89 5.17 -10.59
N ARG A 202 -6.57 4.09 -10.23
CA ARG A 202 -6.31 2.76 -10.76
C ARG A 202 -6.62 2.66 -12.25
N SER A 203 -7.79 3.17 -12.67
CA SER A 203 -8.21 3.09 -14.08
C SER A 203 -7.46 4.06 -14.98
N ASP A 204 -7.27 5.30 -14.56
CA ASP A 204 -6.82 6.37 -15.47
C ASP A 204 -5.29 6.48 -15.50
N VAL A 205 -4.60 6.09 -14.41
CA VAL A 205 -3.14 6.21 -14.30
C VAL A 205 -2.45 4.86 -14.35
N LEU A 206 -2.96 3.86 -13.63
CA LEU A 206 -2.33 2.54 -13.56
C LEU A 206 -2.87 1.56 -14.61
N TYR A 207 -3.96 1.90 -15.31
CA TYR A 207 -4.65 1.03 -16.27
C TYR A 207 -5.06 -0.33 -15.68
N LEU A 208 -5.38 -0.32 -14.38
CA LEU A 208 -5.90 -1.45 -13.64
C LEU A 208 -7.43 -1.37 -13.53
N SER A 209 -8.07 -2.48 -13.15
CA SER A 209 -9.47 -2.45 -12.75
C SER A 209 -9.71 -1.42 -11.63
N PRO A 210 -10.86 -0.73 -11.61
CA PRO A 210 -11.20 0.22 -10.55
C PRO A 210 -11.12 -0.36 -9.14
N PHE A 211 -11.35 -1.67 -9.01
CA PHE A 211 -11.25 -2.38 -7.74
C PHE A 211 -10.03 -3.30 -7.69
N PRO A 212 -9.40 -3.44 -6.51
CA PRO A 212 -8.24 -4.29 -6.35
C PRO A 212 -8.51 -5.74 -6.79
N PHE A 213 -7.56 -6.31 -7.53
CA PHE A 213 -7.56 -7.71 -7.97
C PHE A 213 -8.88 -8.18 -8.61
N THR A 214 -9.53 -7.30 -9.37
CA THR A 214 -10.72 -7.65 -10.13
C THR A 214 -10.48 -7.53 -11.62
N ASP A 215 -11.14 -8.38 -12.39
CA ASP A 215 -11.18 -8.26 -13.84
C ASP A 215 -12.02 -7.06 -14.26
N PRO A 216 -11.53 -6.17 -15.14
CA PRO A 216 -12.24 -4.95 -15.51
C PRO A 216 -13.54 -5.19 -16.29
N VAL A 217 -13.71 -6.38 -16.87
CA VAL A 217 -14.90 -6.72 -17.69
C VAL A 217 -15.96 -7.43 -16.86
N THR A 218 -15.55 -8.43 -16.07
CA THR A 218 -16.47 -9.28 -15.30
C THR A 218 -16.72 -8.75 -13.89
N GLY A 219 -15.83 -7.90 -13.35
CA GLY A 219 -15.85 -7.44 -11.96
C GLY A 219 -15.57 -8.54 -10.94
N LEU A 220 -15.16 -9.74 -11.41
CA LEU A 220 -14.82 -10.86 -10.53
C LEU A 220 -13.35 -10.79 -10.12
N PRO A 221 -13.00 -11.30 -8.93
CA PRO A 221 -11.61 -11.36 -8.49
C PRO A 221 -10.71 -12.17 -9.41
N THR A 222 -9.48 -11.65 -9.66
CA THR A 222 -8.50 -12.25 -10.59
C THR A 222 -7.30 -12.87 -9.87
N TRP A 223 -7.29 -13.02 -8.58
CA TRP A 223 -6.17 -13.59 -7.81
C TRP A 223 -5.96 -15.11 -7.98
N HIS A 224 -6.01 -15.57 -9.23
CA HIS A 224 -5.94 -17.00 -9.55
C HIS A 224 -4.62 -17.67 -9.15
N ASP A 225 -3.51 -16.91 -9.08
CA ASP A 225 -2.19 -17.52 -8.86
C ASP A 225 -1.53 -17.16 -7.52
N ARG A 226 -1.85 -16.03 -6.89
CA ARG A 226 -1.27 -15.62 -5.61
C ARG A 226 -2.24 -14.68 -4.87
N PRO A 227 -3.14 -15.20 -4.05
CA PRO A 227 -3.97 -14.32 -3.24
C PRO A 227 -3.08 -13.47 -2.34
N PRO A 228 -3.38 -12.15 -2.20
CA PRO A 228 -2.69 -11.34 -1.22
C PRO A 228 -2.92 -11.94 0.16
N SER A 229 -1.85 -12.27 0.86
CA SER A 229 -1.96 -12.76 2.23
C SER A 229 -1.85 -11.57 3.18
N PRO A 230 -2.93 -11.12 3.81
CA PRO A 230 -2.83 -10.13 4.87
C PRO A 230 -2.09 -10.78 6.05
N LEU A 231 -0.83 -10.43 6.21
CA LEU A 231 -0.09 -10.78 7.41
C LEU A 231 -0.41 -9.72 8.46
N LEU A 232 -1.47 -9.93 9.23
CA LEU A 232 -1.75 -9.13 10.40
C LEU A 232 -0.77 -9.55 11.49
N LEU A 233 0.28 -8.77 11.70
CA LEU A 233 1.17 -8.93 12.84
C LEU A 233 0.43 -8.49 14.09
N HIS A 234 -0.30 -9.40 14.72
CA HIS A 234 -0.82 -9.20 16.05
C HIS A 234 0.31 -9.26 17.05
N HIS A 235 0.51 -8.18 17.79
CA HIS A 235 1.37 -8.19 18.96
C HIS A 235 0.73 -9.10 20.01
N ARG A 236 1.17 -10.36 20.12
CA ARG A 236 0.85 -11.17 21.29
C ARG A 236 1.50 -10.47 22.49
N ARG A 237 0.67 -9.98 23.41
CA ARG A 237 1.15 -9.65 24.75
C ARG A 237 1.80 -10.92 25.27
N VAL A 238 3.10 -10.87 25.48
CA VAL A 238 3.80 -11.87 26.31
C VAL A 238 3.30 -11.59 27.71
N SER A 239 2.47 -12.49 28.24
CA SER A 239 2.05 -12.53 29.64
C SER A 239 3.21 -13.00 30.49
#